data_3857a5b1f9e44be323f9ee981b806f65
#
_entry.id   3857a5b1f9e44be323f9ee981b806f65
#
_cell.length_a   1.000
_cell.length_b   1.000
_cell.length_c   1.000
_cell.angle_alpha   90.00
_cell.angle_beta   90.00
_cell.angle_gamma   90.00
#
_symmetry.space_group_name_H-M   'P 1'
#
loop_
_entity.id
_entity.type
_entity.pdbx_description
1 polymer ?
#
loop_
_entity_poly.entity_id
_entity_poly.type
_entity_poly.pdbx_seq_one_letter_code
_entity_poly.pdbx_strand_id
1 'polypeptide(L)'
;MTTASNHTNQTSPSELHGTFPTYPDIPSDRPWLESYERYGLASSIEKPADDTSLLEVFERNFARYGNRDAYICMGSSLSYRDLDTRSRQIAAYLQSLGLKVGDKVAVMMPNVLQYPVVALGVLRAGMILVNVNPLYTSRELEHQLHDSGAKAIFIIENFAKTFEEVKDKGDVKHVVVCSM
;
A
#
# COMPACT_ATOMS: atom_id res chain seq x y z
N MET A 1 -47.24 30.81 -13.35
CA MET A 1 -46.11 30.07 -13.97
C MET A 1 -44.84 30.48 -13.25
N THR A 2 -44.41 29.67 -12.32
CA THR A 2 -43.27 29.97 -11.44
C THR A 2 -42.22 28.94 -11.78
N THR A 3 -41.12 29.38 -12.37
CA THR A 3 -39.98 28.56 -12.74
C THR A 3 -39.10 28.32 -11.51
N ALA A 4 -39.00 27.07 -11.06
CA ALA A 4 -38.07 26.64 -10.02
C ALA A 4 -36.69 26.50 -10.63
N SER A 5 -35.73 27.25 -10.09
CA SER A 5 -34.29 27.16 -10.43
C SER A 5 -33.64 26.11 -9.54
N ASN A 6 -33.22 24.99 -10.13
CA ASN A 6 -32.40 23.97 -9.48
C ASN A 6 -30.96 24.47 -9.41
N HIS A 7 -30.50 24.88 -8.23
CA HIS A 7 -29.06 25.03 -7.94
C HIS A 7 -28.51 23.68 -7.50
N THR A 8 -27.86 22.99 -8.41
CA THR A 8 -26.96 21.88 -8.06
C THR A 8 -25.71 22.48 -7.45
N ASN A 9 -25.53 22.25 -6.14
CA ASN A 9 -24.37 22.62 -5.39
C ASN A 9 -23.23 21.62 -5.75
N GLN A 10 -22.40 21.98 -6.74
CA GLN A 10 -21.16 21.28 -7.01
C GLN A 10 -20.07 21.87 -6.12
N THR A 11 -19.79 21.21 -5.02
CA THR A 11 -18.58 21.48 -4.22
C THR A 11 -17.35 21.18 -5.08
N SER A 12 -16.54 22.18 -5.32
CA SER A 12 -15.30 22.07 -6.08
C SER A 12 -14.22 21.26 -5.29
N PRO A 13 -13.30 20.54 -5.96
CA PRO A 13 -12.27 19.74 -5.30
C PRO A 13 -11.25 20.53 -4.46
N SER A 14 -11.33 21.84 -4.42
CA SER A 14 -10.39 22.71 -3.71
C SER A 14 -10.63 22.84 -2.19
N GLU A 15 -11.71 22.28 -1.64
CA GLU A 15 -12.06 22.44 -0.21
C GLU A 15 -11.60 21.29 0.70
N LEU A 16 -10.83 20.32 0.18
CA LEU A 16 -10.25 19.25 0.97
C LEU A 16 -8.81 19.53 1.49
N HIS A 17 -8.36 20.78 1.40
CA HIS A 17 -7.15 21.20 2.09
C HIS A 17 -7.49 21.47 3.57
N GLY A 18 -7.55 20.37 4.36
CA GLY A 18 -7.39 20.49 5.79
C GLY A 18 -6.13 21.30 6.06
N THR A 19 -6.24 22.37 6.83
CA THR A 19 -5.08 23.12 7.33
C THR A 19 -4.21 22.14 8.10
N PHE A 20 -3.11 21.67 7.47
CA PHE A 20 -2.06 20.98 8.20
C PHE A 20 -1.60 21.93 9.31
N PRO A 21 -1.40 21.42 10.55
CA PRO A 21 -0.85 22.23 11.61
C PRO A 21 0.43 22.88 11.09
N THR A 22 0.46 24.20 11.07
CA THR A 22 1.71 24.94 10.87
C THR A 22 2.59 24.58 12.05
N TYR A 23 3.63 23.78 11.79
CA TYR A 23 4.65 23.54 12.79
C TYR A 23 5.27 24.90 13.11
N PRO A 24 5.10 25.44 14.32
CA PRO A 24 5.84 26.63 14.72
C PRO A 24 7.31 26.22 14.74
N ASP A 25 8.15 27.05 14.13
CA ASP A 25 9.61 27.01 14.23
C ASP A 25 10.31 25.82 13.51
N ILE A 26 10.06 25.66 12.22
CA ILE A 26 11.15 25.14 11.38
C ILE A 26 12.20 26.26 11.34
N PRO A 27 13.43 26.02 11.86
CA PRO A 27 14.49 27.02 11.79
C PRO A 27 14.61 27.55 10.36
N SER A 28 14.71 28.87 10.20
CA SER A 28 14.86 29.51 8.88
C SER A 28 16.15 29.08 8.17
N ASP A 29 17.10 28.60 8.95
CA ASP A 29 18.32 27.92 8.53
C ASP A 29 18.05 26.45 8.40
N ARG A 30 17.96 25.98 7.19
CA ARG A 30 17.89 24.56 6.85
C ARG A 30 19.31 23.98 6.76
N PRO A 31 19.96 23.62 7.88
CA PRO A 31 21.40 23.31 7.91
C PRO A 31 21.76 22.09 7.03
N TRP A 32 20.77 21.23 6.72
CA TRP A 32 20.97 20.11 5.81
C TRP A 32 21.17 20.52 4.34
N LEU A 33 20.72 21.72 3.92
CA LEU A 33 20.86 22.17 2.53
C LEU A 33 22.31 22.38 2.15
N GLU A 34 23.15 22.85 3.07
CA GLU A 34 24.59 22.97 2.85
C GLU A 34 25.24 21.61 2.55
N SER A 35 24.80 20.56 3.25
CA SER A 35 25.24 19.20 3.00
C SER A 35 24.75 18.70 1.63
N TYR A 36 23.51 19.02 1.25
CA TYR A 36 22.97 18.63 -0.07
C TYR A 36 23.77 19.29 -1.19
N GLU A 37 24.08 20.58 -1.09
CA GLU A 37 24.90 21.28 -2.07
C GLU A 37 26.30 20.65 -2.19
N ARG A 38 26.96 20.37 -1.06
CA ARG A 38 28.28 19.72 -1.00
C ARG A 38 28.31 18.37 -1.73
N TYR A 39 27.21 17.59 -1.65
CA TYR A 39 27.09 16.28 -2.27
C TYR A 39 26.39 16.31 -3.65
N GLY A 40 26.10 17.49 -4.19
CA GLY A 40 25.40 17.63 -5.48
C GLY A 40 23.97 17.11 -5.48
N LEU A 41 23.31 17.09 -4.31
CA LEU A 41 21.92 16.67 -4.18
C LEU A 41 20.99 17.87 -4.39
N ALA A 42 19.85 17.63 -4.99
CA ALA A 42 18.82 18.66 -5.16
C ALA A 42 18.25 19.10 -3.80
N SER A 43 18.07 20.41 -3.63
CA SER A 43 17.49 20.99 -2.41
C SER A 43 15.98 20.72 -2.27
N SER A 44 15.35 20.32 -3.35
CA SER A 44 13.93 19.94 -3.40
C SER A 44 13.75 18.72 -4.29
N ILE A 45 12.77 17.90 -3.97
CA ILE A 45 12.32 16.83 -4.87
C ILE A 45 11.46 17.50 -5.94
N GLU A 46 11.86 17.36 -7.20
CA GLU A 46 10.99 17.75 -8.31
C GLU A 46 9.70 16.94 -8.20
N LYS A 47 8.57 17.63 -8.35
CA LYS A 47 7.27 16.95 -8.38
C LYS A 47 7.34 15.84 -9.44
N PRO A 48 7.05 14.58 -9.09
CA PRO A 48 6.97 13.52 -10.09
C PRO A 48 6.07 13.97 -11.24
N ALA A 49 6.36 13.53 -12.47
CA ALA A 49 5.52 13.82 -13.62
C ALA A 49 4.04 13.60 -13.23
N ASP A 50 3.21 14.62 -13.49
CA ASP A 50 1.81 14.62 -13.10
C ASP A 50 1.15 13.33 -13.60
N ASP A 51 0.30 12.74 -12.74
CA ASP A 51 -0.61 11.63 -13.00
C ASP A 51 -0.02 10.21 -13.12
N THR A 52 1.20 9.99 -12.72
CA THR A 52 1.74 8.63 -12.71
C THR A 52 1.36 7.91 -11.43
N SER A 53 0.50 6.91 -11.53
CA SER A 53 0.20 6.00 -10.42
C SER A 53 1.40 5.09 -10.13
N LEU A 54 1.50 4.59 -8.90
CA LEU A 54 2.52 3.58 -8.55
C LEU A 54 2.43 2.36 -9.49
N LEU A 55 1.22 1.97 -9.88
CA LEU A 55 1.02 0.86 -10.81
C LEU A 55 1.63 1.13 -12.18
N GLU A 56 1.49 2.33 -12.73
CA GLU A 56 2.10 2.70 -14.01
C GLU A 56 3.63 2.68 -13.96
N VAL A 57 4.22 3.07 -12.82
CA VAL A 57 5.66 2.95 -12.60
C VAL A 57 6.09 1.48 -12.69
N PHE A 58 5.35 0.57 -12.05
CA PHE A 58 5.63 -0.86 -12.12
C PHE A 58 5.44 -1.41 -13.54
N GLU A 59 4.35 -1.08 -14.23
CA GLU A 59 4.08 -1.56 -15.60
C GLU A 59 5.20 -1.18 -16.58
N ARG A 60 5.69 0.05 -16.52
CA ARG A 60 6.85 0.48 -17.32
C ARG A 60 8.10 -0.34 -17.01
N ASN A 61 8.34 -0.63 -15.74
CA ASN A 61 9.49 -1.40 -15.31
C ASN A 61 9.39 -2.87 -15.70
N PHE A 62 8.21 -3.47 -15.67
CA PHE A 62 7.97 -4.83 -16.16
C PHE A 62 8.30 -4.98 -17.64
N ALA A 63 7.85 -4.03 -18.46
CA ALA A 63 8.17 -4.01 -19.89
C ALA A 63 9.67 -3.86 -20.14
N ARG A 64 10.36 -3.03 -19.34
CA ARG A 64 11.78 -2.69 -19.55
C ARG A 64 12.74 -3.74 -19.00
N TYR A 65 12.42 -4.36 -17.85
CA TYR A 65 13.36 -5.18 -17.08
C TYR A 65 12.92 -6.64 -16.88
N GLY A 66 11.91 -7.11 -17.60
CA GLY A 66 11.22 -8.38 -17.39
C GLY A 66 12.07 -9.57 -16.94
N ASN A 67 13.25 -9.78 -17.55
CA ASN A 67 14.12 -10.92 -17.23
C ASN A 67 15.15 -10.65 -16.11
N ARG A 68 15.18 -9.44 -15.56
CA ARG A 68 16.09 -9.11 -14.44
C ARG A 68 15.44 -9.49 -13.10
N ASP A 69 16.28 -9.77 -12.13
CA ASP A 69 15.84 -9.92 -10.75
C ASP A 69 15.31 -8.60 -10.21
N ALA A 70 14.07 -8.62 -9.70
CA ALA A 70 13.43 -7.49 -9.04
C ALA A 70 13.71 -7.52 -7.53
N TYR A 71 13.69 -8.72 -6.95
CA TYR A 71 13.93 -8.94 -5.52
C TYR A 71 14.76 -10.20 -5.32
N ILE A 72 15.61 -10.16 -4.31
CA ILE A 72 16.42 -11.30 -3.88
C ILE A 72 16.25 -11.46 -2.36
N CYS A 73 15.93 -12.67 -1.92
CA CYS A 73 15.77 -13.00 -0.52
C CYS A 73 16.22 -14.44 -0.26
N MET A 74 17.06 -14.65 0.76
CA MET A 74 17.49 -15.97 1.22
C MET A 74 18.02 -16.89 0.09
N GLY A 75 18.78 -16.32 -0.87
CA GLY A 75 19.33 -17.07 -2.00
C GLY A 75 18.36 -17.37 -3.15
N SER A 76 17.10 -16.98 -3.02
CA SER A 76 16.11 -17.05 -4.09
C SER A 76 15.85 -15.68 -4.70
N SER A 77 15.50 -15.63 -5.98
CA SER A 77 15.15 -14.39 -6.66
C SER A 77 13.75 -14.42 -7.24
N LEU A 78 13.19 -13.23 -7.44
CA LEU A 78 11.91 -12.98 -8.10
C LEU A 78 12.17 -12.00 -9.24
N SER A 79 11.98 -12.45 -10.48
CA SER A 79 12.15 -11.57 -11.64
C SER A 79 11.00 -10.55 -11.75
N TYR A 80 11.23 -9.45 -12.51
CA TYR A 80 10.16 -8.49 -12.83
C TYR A 80 8.99 -9.17 -13.54
N ARG A 81 9.24 -10.15 -14.40
CA ARG A 81 8.21 -10.92 -15.10
C ARG A 81 7.39 -11.79 -14.14
N ASP A 82 8.06 -12.47 -13.20
CA ASP A 82 7.35 -13.28 -12.21
C ASP A 82 6.52 -12.40 -11.28
N LEU A 83 7.06 -11.25 -10.87
CA LEU A 83 6.34 -10.28 -10.06
C LEU A 83 5.08 -9.77 -10.78
N ASP A 84 5.18 -9.42 -12.07
CA ASP A 84 4.03 -9.03 -12.89
C ASP A 84 2.98 -10.13 -12.94
N THR A 85 3.39 -11.34 -13.32
CA THR A 85 2.48 -12.48 -13.47
C THR A 85 1.79 -12.83 -12.15
N ARG A 86 2.57 -13.00 -11.09
CA ARG A 86 2.04 -13.43 -9.78
C ARG A 86 1.17 -12.34 -9.14
N SER A 87 1.52 -11.07 -9.27
CA SER A 87 0.68 -9.98 -8.74
C SER A 87 -0.66 -9.86 -9.47
N ARG A 88 -0.72 -10.16 -10.78
CA ARG A 88 -1.99 -10.27 -11.52
C ARG A 88 -2.85 -11.43 -10.99
N GLN A 89 -2.23 -12.57 -10.68
CA GLN A 89 -2.94 -13.70 -10.07
C GLN A 89 -3.52 -13.36 -8.70
N ILE A 90 -2.76 -12.67 -7.85
CA ILE A 90 -3.26 -12.19 -6.55
C ILE A 90 -4.42 -11.21 -6.74
N ALA A 91 -4.32 -10.26 -7.68
CA ALA A 91 -5.41 -9.32 -7.95
C ALA A 91 -6.69 -10.06 -8.38
N ALA A 92 -6.58 -11.00 -9.32
CA ALA A 92 -7.71 -11.82 -9.77
C ALA A 92 -8.31 -12.65 -8.62
N TYR A 93 -7.46 -13.24 -7.78
CA TYR A 93 -7.91 -13.99 -6.60
C TYR A 93 -8.70 -13.11 -5.64
N LEU A 94 -8.18 -11.93 -5.26
CA LEU A 94 -8.88 -10.99 -4.39
C LEU A 94 -10.24 -10.57 -4.94
N GLN A 95 -10.32 -10.31 -6.24
CA GLN A 95 -11.58 -10.00 -6.93
C GLN A 95 -12.56 -11.19 -6.88
N SER A 96 -12.07 -12.43 -7.03
CA SER A 96 -12.89 -13.65 -6.96
C SER A 96 -13.50 -13.88 -5.57
N LEU A 97 -12.89 -13.34 -4.51
CA LEU A 97 -13.43 -13.34 -3.15
C LEU A 97 -14.59 -12.35 -2.96
N GLY A 98 -14.92 -11.56 -3.98
CA GLY A 98 -15.97 -10.56 -3.95
C GLY A 98 -15.55 -9.23 -3.31
N LEU A 99 -14.27 -9.04 -3.01
CA LEU A 99 -13.71 -7.78 -2.53
C LEU A 99 -13.84 -6.69 -3.61
N LYS A 100 -14.01 -5.46 -3.18
CA LYS A 100 -14.27 -4.29 -4.05
C LYS A 100 -13.09 -3.32 -4.02
N VAL A 101 -13.03 -2.47 -5.03
CA VAL A 101 -12.12 -1.31 -5.04
C VAL A 101 -12.31 -0.50 -3.74
N GLY A 102 -11.20 -0.15 -3.10
CA GLY A 102 -11.19 0.55 -1.81
C GLY A 102 -11.32 -0.35 -0.57
N ASP A 103 -11.60 -1.64 -0.72
CA ASP A 103 -11.52 -2.58 0.40
C ASP A 103 -10.06 -2.70 0.90
N LYS A 104 -9.91 -2.91 2.20
CA LYS A 104 -8.60 -2.96 2.84
C LYS A 104 -8.15 -4.40 3.00
N VAL A 105 -6.89 -4.64 2.64
CA VAL A 105 -6.24 -5.95 2.71
C VAL A 105 -5.00 -5.82 3.59
N ALA A 106 -5.00 -6.50 4.71
CA ALA A 106 -3.87 -6.56 5.63
C ALA A 106 -2.79 -7.50 5.11
N VAL A 107 -1.53 -7.11 5.27
CA VAL A 107 -0.37 -7.93 4.90
C VAL A 107 0.59 -7.98 6.08
N MET A 108 0.64 -9.14 6.75
CA MET A 108 1.45 -9.41 7.93
C MET A 108 2.57 -10.38 7.59
N MET A 109 3.63 -9.84 7.01
CA MET A 109 4.81 -10.62 6.65
C MET A 109 6.08 -9.75 6.66
N PRO A 110 7.25 -10.35 6.92
CA PRO A 110 8.52 -9.65 6.85
C PRO A 110 8.91 -9.39 5.38
N ASN A 111 10.15 -8.93 5.17
CA ASN A 111 10.71 -8.69 3.84
C ASN A 111 11.07 -10.01 3.13
N VAL A 112 10.06 -10.73 2.68
CA VAL A 112 10.16 -11.98 1.90
C VAL A 112 9.66 -11.78 0.48
N LEU A 113 9.96 -12.71 -0.44
CA LEU A 113 9.58 -12.58 -1.85
C LEU A 113 8.06 -12.55 -2.08
N GLN A 114 7.28 -13.09 -1.16
CA GLN A 114 5.82 -13.07 -1.19
C GLN A 114 5.26 -11.66 -1.00
N TYR A 115 5.94 -10.83 -0.17
CA TYR A 115 5.46 -9.48 0.15
C TYR A 115 5.24 -8.60 -1.08
N PRO A 116 6.21 -8.36 -1.97
CA PRO A 116 6.01 -7.50 -3.13
C PRO A 116 4.96 -8.06 -4.10
N VAL A 117 4.81 -9.37 -4.19
CA VAL A 117 3.77 -10.02 -5.01
C VAL A 117 2.38 -9.69 -4.49
N VAL A 118 2.16 -9.86 -3.19
CA VAL A 118 0.87 -9.58 -2.54
C VAL A 118 0.59 -8.08 -2.55
N ALA A 119 1.54 -7.25 -2.14
CA ALA A 119 1.38 -5.80 -2.10
C ALA A 119 0.96 -5.24 -3.47
N LEU A 120 1.67 -5.63 -4.52
CA LEU A 120 1.33 -5.18 -5.87
C LEU A 120 0.00 -5.76 -6.35
N GLY A 121 -0.33 -6.99 -5.99
CA GLY A 121 -1.63 -7.61 -6.30
C GLY A 121 -2.79 -6.85 -5.68
N VAL A 122 -2.66 -6.42 -4.42
CA VAL A 122 -3.65 -5.58 -3.74
C VAL A 122 -3.84 -4.25 -4.47
N LEU A 123 -2.74 -3.57 -4.81
CA LEU A 123 -2.78 -2.30 -5.55
C LEU A 123 -3.40 -2.46 -6.95
N ARG A 124 -3.07 -3.56 -7.67
CA ARG A 124 -3.68 -3.88 -8.98
C ARG A 124 -5.19 -4.10 -8.90
N ALA A 125 -5.66 -4.66 -7.80
CA ALA A 125 -7.08 -4.85 -7.58
C ALA A 125 -7.83 -3.56 -7.21
N GLY A 126 -7.12 -2.43 -7.11
CA GLY A 126 -7.67 -1.15 -6.66
C GLY A 126 -8.01 -1.11 -5.17
N MET A 127 -7.39 -1.99 -4.40
CA MET A 127 -7.62 -2.13 -2.96
C MET A 127 -6.56 -1.37 -2.15
N ILE A 128 -6.83 -1.19 -0.87
CA ILE A 128 -5.94 -0.47 0.05
C ILE A 128 -5.06 -1.49 0.77
N LEU A 129 -3.74 -1.33 0.62
CA LEU A 129 -2.75 -2.13 1.33
C LEU A 129 -2.60 -1.64 2.76
N VAL A 130 -2.83 -2.52 3.75
CA VAL A 130 -2.59 -2.28 5.16
C VAL A 130 -1.40 -3.10 5.62
N ASN A 131 -0.27 -2.45 5.81
CA ASN A 131 0.93 -3.11 6.33
C ASN A 131 0.80 -3.37 7.83
N VAL A 132 1.02 -4.62 8.22
CA VAL A 132 0.95 -5.07 9.61
C VAL A 132 2.34 -5.53 10.05
N ASN A 133 2.81 -5.02 11.19
CA ASN A 133 4.06 -5.48 11.75
C ASN A 133 3.95 -6.96 12.17
N PRO A 134 4.78 -7.87 11.61
CA PRO A 134 4.71 -9.28 11.94
C PRO A 134 5.06 -9.61 13.41
N LEU A 135 5.70 -8.67 14.12
CA LEU A 135 6.04 -8.83 15.52
C LEU A 135 4.96 -8.32 16.50
N TYR A 136 3.80 -7.91 15.99
CA TYR A 136 2.71 -7.48 16.86
C TYR A 136 2.22 -8.61 17.75
N THR A 137 1.89 -8.24 18.99
CA THR A 137 1.10 -9.08 19.89
C THR A 137 -0.33 -9.21 19.36
N SER A 138 -1.08 -10.20 19.83
CA SER A 138 -2.48 -10.38 19.46
C SER A 138 -3.33 -9.13 19.73
N ARG A 139 -3.07 -8.42 20.83
CA ARG A 139 -3.79 -7.17 21.15
C ARG A 139 -3.51 -6.04 20.17
N GLU A 140 -2.25 -5.86 19.75
CA GLU A 140 -1.86 -4.85 18.78
C GLU A 140 -2.43 -5.19 17.39
N LEU A 141 -2.41 -6.46 17.01
CA LEU A 141 -3.00 -6.95 15.79
C LEU A 141 -4.52 -6.73 15.76
N GLU A 142 -5.23 -7.07 16.84
CA GLU A 142 -6.66 -6.82 17.00
C GLU A 142 -6.99 -5.34 16.78
N HIS A 143 -6.25 -4.45 17.46
CA HIS A 143 -6.45 -3.01 17.32
C HIS A 143 -6.26 -2.54 15.88
N GLN A 144 -5.17 -2.94 15.24
CA GLN A 144 -4.90 -2.51 13.85
C GLN A 144 -5.92 -3.04 12.84
N LEU A 145 -6.35 -4.30 12.99
CA LEU A 145 -7.36 -4.89 12.11
C LEU A 145 -8.73 -4.21 12.28
N HIS A 146 -9.10 -3.89 13.53
CA HIS A 146 -10.33 -3.15 13.82
C HIS A 146 -10.28 -1.72 13.28
N ASP A 147 -9.20 -0.98 13.57
CA ASP A 147 -9.02 0.42 13.15
C ASP A 147 -9.00 0.54 11.61
N SER A 148 -8.27 -0.34 10.95
CA SER A 148 -8.21 -0.34 9.49
C SER A 148 -9.50 -0.81 8.83
N GLY A 149 -10.28 -1.67 9.47
CA GLY A 149 -11.42 -2.36 8.87
C GLY A 149 -11.02 -3.30 7.73
N ALA A 150 -9.86 -3.97 7.86
CA ALA A 150 -9.37 -4.91 6.86
C ALA A 150 -10.33 -6.10 6.70
N LYS A 151 -10.64 -6.46 5.45
CA LYS A 151 -11.55 -7.57 5.10
C LYS A 151 -10.84 -8.86 4.76
N ALA A 152 -9.57 -8.79 4.42
CA ALA A 152 -8.71 -9.92 4.15
C ALA A 152 -7.35 -9.71 4.79
N ILE A 153 -6.65 -10.81 5.10
CA ILE A 153 -5.28 -10.78 5.56
C ILE A 153 -4.44 -11.82 4.82
N PHE A 154 -3.26 -11.41 4.38
CA PHE A 154 -2.17 -12.30 3.99
C PHE A 154 -1.16 -12.36 5.12
N ILE A 155 -0.85 -13.54 5.59
CA ILE A 155 0.02 -13.75 6.76
C ILE A 155 1.02 -14.88 6.51
N ILE A 156 2.27 -14.70 6.92
CA ILE A 156 3.24 -15.79 6.92
C ILE A 156 2.89 -16.78 8.04
N GLU A 157 3.02 -18.07 7.75
CA GLU A 157 2.67 -19.18 8.66
C GLU A 157 3.23 -19.04 10.08
N ASN A 158 4.43 -18.49 10.22
CA ASN A 158 5.08 -18.27 11.51
C ASN A 158 4.28 -17.38 12.47
N PHE A 159 3.41 -16.52 11.95
CA PHE A 159 2.59 -15.57 12.72
C PHE A 159 1.10 -15.93 12.73
N ALA A 160 0.72 -17.04 12.08
CA ALA A 160 -0.68 -17.44 11.96
C ALA A 160 -1.36 -17.66 13.32
N LYS A 161 -0.59 -18.13 14.33
CA LYS A 161 -1.09 -18.30 15.68
C LYS A 161 -1.52 -16.98 16.33
N THR A 162 -0.77 -15.90 16.13
CA THR A 162 -1.12 -14.55 16.63
C THR A 162 -2.45 -14.08 16.06
N PHE A 163 -2.70 -14.37 14.76
CA PHE A 163 -3.98 -14.05 14.14
C PHE A 163 -5.11 -14.97 14.63
N GLU A 164 -4.85 -16.24 14.87
CA GLU A 164 -5.86 -17.18 15.38
C GLU A 164 -6.49 -16.71 16.70
N GLU A 165 -5.72 -16.06 17.57
CA GLU A 165 -6.20 -15.52 18.84
C GLU A 165 -7.19 -14.34 18.69
N VAL A 166 -7.22 -13.71 17.50
CA VAL A 166 -8.03 -12.50 17.22
C VAL A 166 -8.96 -12.64 16.02
N LYS A 167 -8.99 -13.79 15.36
CA LYS A 167 -9.74 -14.00 14.11
C LYS A 167 -11.22 -13.67 14.18
N ASP A 168 -11.83 -13.86 15.37
CA ASP A 168 -13.26 -13.64 15.60
C ASP A 168 -13.58 -12.23 16.14
N LYS A 169 -12.58 -11.34 16.25
CA LYS A 169 -12.69 -10.02 16.85
C LYS A 169 -12.69 -8.85 15.85
N GLY A 170 -12.72 -9.13 14.58
CA GLY A 170 -12.65 -8.10 13.51
C GLY A 170 -13.46 -8.46 12.29
N ASP A 171 -13.31 -7.64 11.24
CA ASP A 171 -14.05 -7.77 9.98
C ASP A 171 -13.34 -8.65 8.94
N VAL A 172 -12.23 -9.30 9.29
CA VAL A 172 -11.46 -10.14 8.39
C VAL A 172 -12.24 -11.42 8.06
N LYS A 173 -12.64 -11.56 6.80
CA LYS A 173 -13.40 -12.72 6.30
C LYS A 173 -12.54 -13.71 5.52
N HIS A 174 -11.41 -13.26 5.00
CA HIS A 174 -10.54 -14.06 4.14
C HIS A 174 -9.12 -14.05 4.71
N VAL A 175 -8.59 -15.25 4.93
CA VAL A 175 -7.25 -15.46 5.47
C VAL A 175 -6.44 -16.27 4.49
N VAL A 176 -5.30 -15.74 4.08
CA VAL A 176 -4.35 -16.43 3.20
C VAL A 176 -3.05 -16.62 3.96
N VAL A 177 -2.73 -17.88 4.24
CA VAL A 177 -1.47 -18.25 4.88
C VAL A 177 -0.43 -18.50 3.81
N CYS A 178 0.71 -17.83 3.91
CA CYS A 178 1.84 -17.95 3.00
C CYS A 178 2.98 -18.71 3.71
N SER A 179 3.60 -19.65 3.00
CA SER A 179 4.86 -20.30 3.43
C SER A 179 6.06 -19.54 2.92
N MET A 180 7.19 -19.68 3.65
CA MET A 180 8.50 -19.20 3.20
C MET A 180 9.21 -20.19 2.28
#